data_f24689fdb9657cc0c8de1c1c70e6c194
#
_entry.id   f24689fdb9657cc0c8de1c1c70e6c194
#
_cell.length_a   1.000
_cell.length_b   1.000
_cell.length_c   1.000
_cell.angle_alpha   90.00
_cell.angle_beta   90.00
_cell.angle_gamma   90.00
#
_symmetry.space_group_name_H-M   'P 1'
#
loop_
_entity.id
_entity.type
_entity.pdbx_description
1 polymer ?
#
loop_
_entity_poly.entity_id
_entity_poly.type
_entity_poly.pdbx_seq_one_letter_code
_entity_poly.pdbx_strand_id
1 'polypeptide(L)'
;MGAFDFLKNFLKKSRGKNGKEGPCAAAEKKEEQGPSSDLIFEEFSAIQKNAVSIAYSHAGQALAPGKSKIGGRPHVPQGFVWPYFEGADFDNVVKNRPLAFLAQFDLAEVKTFDKDDVLPAKGMLYFFYDAETQRWGFDPADKGCARVLYYDGDVGALSAAEFPDDLPAEYRIPEQRLVFSARRELPDWEEYAREGRAIGDWEEYDDARARFGCPPTEEPDGVHKLLGYADVIQDEMTEECETVARGIYCGDVRSDLSAAEKDDIRARAEDWTLLLQLGTLADDDFELMWGDCGCIYFYIRRQDLRDKNFGNVRLMLQCT
;
A
#
# COMPACT_ATOMS: atom_id res chain seq x y z
N MET A 1 -17.88 -22.60 -0.42
CA MET A 1 -16.60 -22.62 -1.15
C MET A 1 -15.77 -21.51 -0.54
N GLY A 2 -14.75 -21.88 0.23
CA GLY A 2 -14.03 -20.90 1.03
C GLY A 2 -12.99 -20.15 0.21
N ALA A 3 -12.49 -19.02 0.73
CA ALA A 3 -11.45 -18.19 0.12
C ALA A 3 -10.23 -18.97 -0.39
N PHE A 4 -9.94 -20.12 0.23
CA PHE A 4 -8.87 -21.04 -0.15
C PHE A 4 -9.06 -21.71 -1.53
N ASP A 5 -10.31 -21.95 -1.97
CA ASP A 5 -10.55 -22.54 -3.30
C ASP A 5 -10.42 -21.51 -4.42
N PHE A 6 -10.63 -20.23 -4.11
CA PHE A 6 -10.44 -19.11 -5.04
C PHE A 6 -8.97 -18.89 -5.36
N LEU A 7 -8.09 -18.91 -4.34
CA LEU A 7 -6.64 -18.80 -4.51
C LEU A 7 -6.07 -19.90 -5.40
N LYS A 8 -6.53 -21.17 -5.23
CA LYS A 8 -6.05 -22.29 -6.05
C LYS A 8 -6.41 -22.18 -7.53
N ASN A 9 -7.51 -21.50 -7.86
CA ASN A 9 -7.91 -21.31 -9.25
C ASN A 9 -7.17 -20.14 -9.93
N PHE A 10 -6.82 -19.11 -9.15
CA PHE A 10 -6.04 -17.97 -9.64
C PHE A 10 -4.59 -18.36 -9.95
N LEU A 11 -3.94 -19.08 -9.05
CA LEU A 11 -2.55 -19.57 -9.23
C LEU A 11 -2.40 -20.61 -10.36
N LYS A 12 -3.47 -21.33 -10.75
CA LYS A 12 -3.45 -22.25 -11.90
C LYS A 12 -3.47 -21.55 -13.26
N LYS A 13 -3.94 -20.30 -13.34
CA LYS A 13 -4.06 -19.57 -14.60
C LYS A 13 -2.74 -18.91 -15.05
N SER A 14 -1.84 -18.62 -14.14
CA SER A 14 -0.55 -17.97 -14.43
C SER A 14 0.56 -18.92 -14.89
N ARG A 15 0.40 -20.26 -14.78
CA ARG A 15 1.44 -21.27 -15.11
C ARG A 15 1.20 -22.06 -16.40
N GLY A 16 0.46 -21.59 -17.37
CA GLY A 16 0.09 -22.37 -18.55
C GLY A 16 0.28 -21.71 -19.90
N LYS A 17 1.50 -21.45 -20.35
CA LYS A 17 1.78 -21.33 -21.80
C LYS A 17 3.19 -21.82 -22.15
N ASN A 18 3.36 -23.13 -22.27
CA ASN A 18 4.43 -23.70 -23.08
C ASN A 18 3.93 -23.85 -24.53
N GLY A 19 4.36 -22.98 -25.42
CA GLY A 19 4.13 -23.04 -26.85
C GLY A 19 5.26 -23.81 -27.53
N LYS A 20 4.88 -24.74 -28.40
CA LYS A 20 5.75 -25.60 -29.21
C LYS A 20 6.51 -24.78 -30.26
N GLU A 21 7.82 -25.02 -30.34
CA GLU A 21 8.70 -24.51 -31.38
C GLU A 21 8.40 -25.15 -32.74
N GLY A 22 8.28 -24.32 -33.77
CA GLY A 22 8.42 -24.71 -35.18
C GLY A 22 9.54 -23.89 -35.81
N PRO A 23 10.34 -24.43 -36.75
CA PRO A 23 11.51 -23.73 -37.28
C PRO A 23 11.08 -22.63 -38.25
N CYS A 24 11.46 -21.39 -37.97
CA CYS A 24 11.32 -20.30 -38.91
C CYS A 24 12.67 -19.65 -39.19
N ALA A 25 12.85 -19.26 -40.46
CA ALA A 25 14.05 -18.78 -41.10
C ALA A 25 14.72 -17.58 -40.38
N ALA A 26 16.04 -17.57 -40.42
CA ALA A 26 16.89 -16.51 -39.97
C ALA A 26 16.60 -15.22 -40.78
N ALA A 27 15.89 -14.28 -40.15
CA ALA A 27 15.90 -12.88 -40.53
C ALA A 27 16.96 -12.19 -39.68
N GLU A 28 17.90 -11.51 -40.32
CA GLU A 28 18.88 -10.66 -39.64
C GLU A 28 18.14 -9.62 -38.78
N LYS A 29 18.17 -9.82 -37.47
CA LYS A 29 17.76 -8.78 -36.53
C LYS A 29 18.76 -7.65 -36.65
N LYS A 30 18.35 -6.49 -37.17
CA LYS A 30 18.99 -5.24 -36.86
C LYS A 30 18.96 -5.11 -35.34
N GLU A 31 20.11 -5.10 -34.69
CA GLU A 31 20.24 -4.64 -33.32
C GLU A 31 19.77 -3.18 -33.29
N GLU A 32 18.55 -2.93 -32.90
CA GLU A 32 18.15 -1.62 -32.42
C GLU A 32 18.97 -1.39 -31.16
N GLN A 33 19.95 -0.50 -31.24
CA GLN A 33 20.67 -0.04 -30.05
C GLN A 33 19.62 0.55 -29.11
N GLY A 34 19.40 -0.09 -27.96
CA GLY A 34 18.57 0.44 -26.89
C GLY A 34 19.02 1.85 -26.47
N PRO A 35 18.18 2.61 -25.79
CA PRO A 35 18.50 3.96 -25.36
C PRO A 35 19.82 3.96 -24.59
N SER A 36 20.64 5.03 -24.78
CA SER A 36 21.91 5.14 -24.06
C SER A 36 21.64 5.18 -22.54
N SER A 37 22.57 4.66 -21.73
CA SER A 37 22.46 4.67 -20.26
C SER A 37 22.17 6.06 -19.68
N ASP A 38 22.63 7.11 -20.33
CA ASP A 38 22.42 8.49 -19.90
C ASP A 38 20.96 8.92 -20.06
N LEU A 39 20.31 8.54 -21.17
CA LEU A 39 18.87 8.81 -21.37
C LEU A 39 17.99 8.06 -20.40
N ILE A 40 18.33 6.80 -20.06
CA ILE A 40 17.62 6.01 -19.06
C ILE A 40 17.73 6.68 -17.69
N PHE A 41 18.90 7.15 -17.31
CA PHE A 41 19.10 7.79 -16.00
C PHE A 41 18.44 9.17 -15.91
N GLU A 42 18.34 9.92 -17.01
CA GLU A 42 17.52 11.14 -17.07
C GLU A 42 16.04 10.83 -16.86
N GLU A 43 15.52 9.80 -17.50
CA GLU A 43 14.14 9.33 -17.30
C GLU A 43 13.91 8.90 -15.86
N PHE A 44 14.77 8.06 -15.28
CA PHE A 44 14.66 7.63 -13.89
C PHE A 44 14.69 8.79 -12.90
N SER A 45 15.53 9.80 -13.17
CA SER A 45 15.59 11.02 -12.36
C SER A 45 14.28 11.80 -12.38
N ALA A 46 13.56 11.76 -13.51
CA ALA A 46 12.28 12.46 -13.67
C ALA A 46 11.11 11.75 -12.99
N ILE A 47 11.15 10.42 -12.89
CA ILE A 47 10.04 9.60 -12.33
C ILE A 47 10.27 9.15 -10.91
N GLN A 48 11.49 9.20 -10.38
CA GLN A 48 11.77 8.78 -9.01
C GLN A 48 10.89 9.54 -8.01
N LYS A 49 10.39 8.81 -7.01
CA LYS A 49 9.64 9.38 -5.88
C LYS A 49 10.44 9.23 -4.59
N ASN A 50 10.21 10.13 -3.63
CA ASN A 50 10.69 9.94 -2.28
C ASN A 50 9.71 9.07 -1.48
N ALA A 51 10.23 8.04 -0.83
CA ALA A 51 9.57 7.31 0.23
C ALA A 51 10.17 7.67 1.59
N VAL A 52 9.36 7.61 2.63
CA VAL A 52 9.78 7.66 4.02
C VAL A 52 9.78 6.25 4.57
N SER A 53 10.94 5.60 4.55
CA SER A 53 11.12 4.25 5.11
C SER A 53 10.94 4.28 6.62
N ILE A 54 10.30 3.23 7.14
CA ILE A 54 9.98 3.06 8.56
C ILE A 54 10.67 1.80 9.05
N ALA A 55 11.59 1.93 9.99
CA ALA A 55 12.06 0.83 10.81
C ALA A 55 11.40 0.94 12.19
N TYR A 56 11.11 -0.19 12.81
CA TYR A 56 10.49 -0.22 14.14
C TYR A 56 11.24 -1.14 15.11
N SER A 57 11.00 -0.91 16.39
CA SER A 57 11.48 -1.77 17.48
C SER A 57 10.53 -1.68 18.66
N HIS A 58 10.45 -2.72 19.47
CA HIS A 58 9.64 -2.70 20.69
C HIS A 58 9.94 -1.46 21.54
N ALA A 59 8.89 -0.77 22.00
CA ALA A 59 9.06 0.51 22.69
C ALA A 59 9.67 0.36 24.11
N GLY A 60 9.50 -0.82 24.73
CA GLY A 60 9.98 -1.12 26.08
C GLY A 60 9.27 -0.35 27.19
N GLN A 61 8.86 0.88 26.92
CA GLN A 61 8.06 1.73 27.80
C GLN A 61 7.17 2.64 26.95
N ALA A 62 6.03 3.07 27.52
CA ALA A 62 5.07 3.93 26.81
C ALA A 62 5.74 5.17 26.23
N LEU A 63 5.43 5.46 24.97
CA LEU A 63 5.93 6.64 24.27
C LEU A 63 5.21 7.91 24.75
N ALA A 64 5.91 9.03 24.69
CA ALA A 64 5.32 10.32 25.03
C ALA A 64 4.12 10.64 24.11
N PRO A 65 3.10 11.38 24.62
CA PRO A 65 1.98 11.81 23.81
C PRO A 65 2.40 12.48 22.49
N GLY A 66 1.67 12.19 21.41
CA GLY A 66 1.93 12.79 20.09
C GLY A 66 3.12 12.18 19.32
N LYS A 67 3.84 11.19 19.84
CA LYS A 67 4.91 10.53 19.10
C LYS A 67 4.38 9.60 18.01
N SER A 68 5.09 9.55 16.87
CA SER A 68 4.87 8.56 15.83
C SER A 68 5.14 7.16 16.37
N LYS A 69 4.26 6.21 16.04
CA LYS A 69 4.36 4.81 16.47
C LYS A 69 3.51 3.88 15.63
N ILE A 70 3.84 2.60 15.68
CA ILE A 70 2.97 1.49 15.30
C ILE A 70 2.43 0.88 16.60
N GLY A 71 1.14 0.51 16.61
CA GLY A 71 0.50 -0.15 17.74
C GLY A 71 0.42 0.67 19.03
N GLY A 72 0.19 -0.02 20.14
CA GLY A 72 -0.14 0.60 21.40
C GLY A 72 -1.51 1.30 21.39
N ARG A 73 -1.81 2.07 22.41
CA ARG A 73 -3.03 2.88 22.47
C ARG A 73 -2.83 4.18 21.69
N PRO A 74 -3.69 4.52 20.70
CA PRO A 74 -3.52 5.76 19.94
C PRO A 74 -3.57 6.99 20.87
N HIS A 75 -2.73 7.98 20.58
CA HIS A 75 -2.81 9.29 21.25
C HIS A 75 -3.77 10.20 20.47
N VAL A 76 -4.91 10.49 21.07
CA VAL A 76 -6.05 11.11 20.38
C VAL A 76 -6.53 12.37 21.07
N PRO A 77 -7.23 13.30 20.35
CA PRO A 77 -7.85 14.47 20.96
C PRO A 77 -9.05 14.08 21.83
N GLN A 78 -9.42 14.99 22.73
CA GLN A 78 -10.64 14.86 23.51
C GLN A 78 -11.85 14.73 22.57
N GLY A 79 -12.75 13.78 22.88
CA GLY A 79 -13.94 13.50 22.07
C GLY A 79 -13.69 12.59 20.87
N PHE A 80 -12.50 12.00 20.79
CA PHE A 80 -12.25 10.97 19.79
C PHE A 80 -13.26 9.84 19.86
N VAL A 81 -13.73 9.40 18.68
CA VAL A 81 -14.63 8.24 18.54
C VAL A 81 -13.86 7.15 17.82
N TRP A 82 -13.76 5.98 18.44
CA TRP A 82 -13.08 4.83 17.84
C TRP A 82 -13.80 4.39 16.56
N PRO A 83 -13.09 4.17 15.45
CA PRO A 83 -13.73 3.75 14.20
C PRO A 83 -14.16 2.27 14.25
N TYR A 84 -15.35 2.02 13.73
CA TYR A 84 -15.94 0.69 13.58
C TYR A 84 -16.22 0.41 12.11
N PHE A 85 -16.28 -0.86 11.77
CA PHE A 85 -16.70 -1.37 10.47
C PHE A 85 -17.81 -2.39 10.63
N GLU A 86 -18.89 -2.23 9.85
CA GLU A 86 -19.96 -3.20 9.74
C GLU A 86 -19.76 -4.01 8.45
N GLY A 87 -19.48 -5.30 8.59
CA GLY A 87 -19.25 -6.21 7.47
C GLY A 87 -19.41 -7.67 7.88
N ALA A 88 -19.60 -8.55 6.88
CA ALA A 88 -19.68 -9.97 7.11
C ALA A 88 -18.34 -10.52 7.62
N ASP A 89 -18.35 -11.49 8.51
CA ASP A 89 -17.18 -12.29 8.88
C ASP A 89 -17.00 -13.49 7.93
N PHE A 90 -16.08 -14.39 8.25
CA PHE A 90 -15.81 -15.59 7.44
C PHE A 90 -17.00 -16.57 7.38
N ASP A 91 -17.92 -16.50 8.34
CA ASP A 91 -19.15 -17.29 8.37
C ASP A 91 -20.34 -16.57 7.69
N ASN A 92 -20.09 -15.45 7.02
CA ASN A 92 -21.07 -14.55 6.40
C ASN A 92 -22.05 -13.91 7.42
N VAL A 93 -21.66 -13.79 8.66
CA VAL A 93 -22.43 -13.09 9.69
C VAL A 93 -22.00 -11.63 9.71
N VAL A 94 -22.95 -10.71 9.47
CA VAL A 94 -22.66 -9.27 9.54
C VAL A 94 -22.49 -8.86 10.99
N LYS A 95 -21.35 -8.24 11.29
CA LYS A 95 -21.00 -7.71 12.62
C LYS A 95 -20.47 -6.29 12.49
N ASN A 96 -20.78 -5.46 13.47
CA ASN A 96 -20.12 -4.19 13.67
C ASN A 96 -18.97 -4.40 14.65
N ARG A 97 -17.72 -4.19 14.21
CA ARG A 97 -16.52 -4.48 15.00
C ARG A 97 -15.58 -3.29 15.02
N PRO A 98 -14.83 -3.07 16.13
CA PRO A 98 -13.82 -2.02 16.21
C PRO A 98 -12.67 -2.33 15.25
N LEU A 99 -12.19 -1.33 14.55
CA LEU A 99 -10.98 -1.46 13.73
C LEU A 99 -9.74 -1.55 14.64
N ALA A 100 -8.77 -2.38 14.28
CA ALA A 100 -7.47 -2.39 14.92
C ALA A 100 -6.74 -1.08 14.63
N PHE A 101 -6.14 -0.48 15.66
CA PHE A 101 -5.25 0.65 15.48
C PHE A 101 -3.88 0.15 14.99
N LEU A 102 -3.48 0.59 13.80
CA LEU A 102 -2.22 0.19 13.18
C LEU A 102 -1.09 1.12 13.56
N ALA A 103 -1.25 2.41 13.30
CA ALA A 103 -0.18 3.39 13.45
C ALA A 103 -0.69 4.81 13.60
N GLN A 104 0.14 5.68 14.19
CA GLN A 104 0.01 7.12 14.13
C GLN A 104 1.33 7.77 13.74
N PHE A 105 1.23 8.86 12.96
CA PHE A 105 2.40 9.59 12.49
C PHE A 105 2.24 11.08 12.79
N ASP A 106 3.18 11.64 13.59
CA ASP A 106 3.35 13.09 13.70
C ASP A 106 3.97 13.61 12.41
N LEU A 107 3.18 14.31 11.62
CA LEU A 107 3.62 14.79 10.32
C LEU A 107 4.74 15.84 10.41
N ALA A 108 4.88 16.55 11.52
CA ALA A 108 6.03 17.42 11.72
C ALA A 108 7.35 16.64 11.86
N GLU A 109 7.30 15.45 12.47
CA GLU A 109 8.43 14.54 12.55
C GLU A 109 8.74 13.91 11.18
N VAL A 110 7.72 13.40 10.49
CA VAL A 110 7.83 12.76 9.17
C VAL A 110 8.30 13.73 8.08
N LYS A 111 7.87 15.01 8.16
CA LYS A 111 8.17 16.04 7.15
C LYS A 111 9.65 16.22 6.86
N THR A 112 10.52 15.96 7.83
CA THR A 112 11.97 16.00 7.65
C THR A 112 12.46 15.03 6.57
N PHE A 113 11.73 13.94 6.36
CA PHE A 113 12.05 12.85 5.43
C PHE A 113 11.22 12.90 4.14
N ASP A 114 10.12 13.65 4.10
CA ASP A 114 9.30 13.90 2.92
C ASP A 114 9.97 14.96 2.01
N LYS A 115 10.89 14.51 1.15
CA LYS A 115 11.70 15.37 0.30
C LYS A 115 10.95 15.91 -0.93
N ASP A 116 9.82 15.29 -1.29
CA ASP A 116 8.97 15.72 -2.40
C ASP A 116 7.84 16.63 -1.94
N ASP A 117 7.79 16.98 -0.63
CA ASP A 117 6.84 17.90 -0.02
C ASP A 117 5.35 17.51 -0.22
N VAL A 118 5.07 16.21 -0.14
CA VAL A 118 3.76 15.61 -0.45
C VAL A 118 2.80 15.69 0.73
N LEU A 119 3.28 15.40 1.95
CA LEU A 119 2.45 15.37 3.15
C LEU A 119 2.21 16.77 3.73
N PRO A 120 1.09 16.97 4.46
CA PRO A 120 0.91 18.19 5.26
C PRO A 120 2.08 18.41 6.21
N ALA A 121 2.45 19.68 6.43
CA ALA A 121 3.62 20.03 7.24
C ALA A 121 3.48 19.71 8.73
N LYS A 122 2.26 19.46 9.22
CA LYS A 122 1.95 19.18 10.63
C LYS A 122 0.65 18.42 10.76
N GLY A 123 0.36 17.97 11.98
CA GLY A 123 -0.84 17.22 12.34
C GLY A 123 -0.51 15.77 12.61
N MET A 124 -1.52 15.02 13.01
CA MET A 124 -1.41 13.59 13.29
C MET A 124 -2.25 12.80 12.29
N LEU A 125 -1.65 11.82 11.64
CA LEU A 125 -2.37 10.80 10.86
C LEU A 125 -2.50 9.52 11.68
N TYR A 126 -3.69 8.94 11.67
CA TYR A 126 -4.00 7.66 12.31
C TYR A 126 -4.49 6.69 11.27
N PHE A 127 -4.03 5.44 11.38
CA PHE A 127 -4.41 4.35 10.49
C PHE A 127 -5.08 3.25 11.28
N PHE A 128 -6.24 2.82 10.80
CA PHE A 128 -7.05 1.74 11.38
C PHE A 128 -7.47 0.78 10.29
N TYR A 129 -7.60 -0.51 10.64
CA TYR A 129 -8.00 -1.55 9.70
C TYR A 129 -8.74 -2.70 10.39
N ASP A 130 -9.65 -3.37 9.66
CA ASP A 130 -10.33 -4.59 10.09
C ASP A 130 -9.36 -5.79 10.04
N ALA A 131 -8.49 -5.89 11.05
CA ALA A 131 -7.51 -6.96 11.16
C ALA A 131 -8.15 -8.34 11.43
N GLU A 132 -9.41 -8.38 11.91
CA GLU A 132 -10.12 -9.63 12.17
C GLU A 132 -10.48 -10.37 10.88
N THR A 133 -11.02 -9.68 9.88
CA THR A 133 -11.42 -10.31 8.62
C THR A 133 -10.47 -10.05 7.46
N GLN A 134 -9.51 -9.17 7.64
CA GLN A 134 -8.48 -8.82 6.66
C GLN A 134 -9.06 -8.60 5.26
N ARG A 135 -9.98 -7.61 5.14
CA ARG A 135 -10.64 -7.28 3.88
C ARG A 135 -9.62 -6.87 2.83
N TRP A 136 -9.72 -7.43 1.64
CA TRP A 136 -8.76 -7.22 0.57
C TRP A 136 -8.87 -5.88 -0.14
N GLY A 137 -10.02 -5.20 0.01
CA GLY A 137 -10.28 -3.92 -0.64
C GLY A 137 -10.76 -3.99 -2.08
N PHE A 138 -10.89 -5.17 -2.66
CA PHE A 138 -11.35 -5.40 -4.04
C PHE A 138 -12.86 -5.22 -4.22
N ASP A 139 -13.62 -5.27 -3.14
CA ASP A 139 -15.06 -5.14 -3.13
C ASP A 139 -15.47 -3.74 -2.68
N PRO A 140 -16.36 -3.03 -3.41
CA PRO A 140 -16.96 -1.80 -2.90
C PRO A 140 -17.62 -1.93 -1.53
N ALA A 141 -18.08 -3.13 -1.16
CA ALA A 141 -18.65 -3.45 0.16
C ALA A 141 -17.59 -3.37 1.29
N ASP A 142 -16.30 -3.45 0.97
CA ASP A 142 -15.20 -3.28 1.93
C ASP A 142 -14.99 -1.82 2.32
N LYS A 143 -15.74 -0.89 1.73
CA LYS A 143 -15.65 0.53 2.05
C LYS A 143 -15.86 0.77 3.54
N GLY A 144 -14.80 1.22 4.20
CA GLY A 144 -14.80 1.48 5.63
C GLY A 144 -14.09 0.42 6.47
N CYS A 145 -13.66 -0.71 5.89
CA CYS A 145 -12.81 -1.69 6.55
C CYS A 145 -11.44 -1.10 6.97
N ALA A 146 -11.06 0.00 6.37
CA ALA A 146 -9.91 0.81 6.77
C ALA A 146 -10.30 2.27 6.92
N ARG A 147 -9.66 2.98 7.86
CA ARG A 147 -9.87 4.39 8.13
C ARG A 147 -8.54 5.11 8.31
N VAL A 148 -8.43 6.25 7.65
CA VAL A 148 -7.35 7.20 7.94
C VAL A 148 -7.98 8.47 8.49
N LEU A 149 -7.53 8.87 9.68
CA LEU A 149 -8.02 10.07 10.35
C LEU A 149 -6.89 11.09 10.41
N TYR A 150 -7.23 12.36 10.20
CA TYR A 150 -6.28 13.46 10.27
C TYR A 150 -6.72 14.44 11.37
N TYR A 151 -5.77 14.80 12.23
CA TYR A 151 -5.95 15.81 13.26
C TYR A 151 -4.89 16.89 13.11
N ASP A 152 -5.31 18.14 12.94
CA ASP A 152 -4.42 19.29 12.70
C ASP A 152 -4.23 20.21 13.94
N GLY A 153 -4.75 19.75 15.09
CA GLY A 153 -4.62 20.49 16.36
C GLY A 153 -3.28 20.28 17.06
N ASP A 154 -3.24 20.63 18.32
CA ASP A 154 -2.04 20.51 19.15
C ASP A 154 -1.75 19.05 19.52
N VAL A 155 -0.69 18.48 18.95
CA VAL A 155 -0.27 17.09 19.23
C VAL A 155 0.22 16.90 20.67
N GLY A 156 0.65 17.96 21.34
CA GLY A 156 1.03 17.93 22.76
C GLY A 156 -0.16 17.80 23.72
N ALA A 157 -1.39 18.08 23.25
CA ALA A 157 -2.62 17.95 24.02
C ALA A 157 -3.28 16.56 23.86
N LEU A 158 -2.70 15.66 23.07
CA LEU A 158 -3.23 14.32 22.85
C LEU A 158 -3.04 13.44 24.09
N SER A 159 -3.95 12.47 24.27
CA SER A 159 -3.87 11.47 25.33
C SER A 159 -4.15 10.06 24.79
N ALA A 160 -3.62 9.05 25.48
CA ALA A 160 -3.86 7.68 25.08
C ALA A 160 -5.35 7.31 25.23
N ALA A 161 -5.97 6.82 24.15
CA ALA A 161 -7.30 6.25 24.21
C ALA A 161 -7.27 4.86 24.85
N GLU A 162 -8.36 4.48 25.51
CA GLU A 162 -8.54 3.08 25.90
C GLU A 162 -8.99 2.26 24.68
N PHE A 163 -8.60 0.99 24.62
CA PHE A 163 -9.12 0.08 23.62
C PHE A 163 -10.62 -0.17 23.88
N PRO A 164 -11.43 -0.32 22.83
CA PRO A 164 -12.80 -0.84 22.99
C PRO A 164 -12.79 -2.21 23.66
N ASP A 165 -13.76 -2.46 24.53
CA ASP A 165 -13.87 -3.73 25.26
C ASP A 165 -14.04 -4.92 24.32
N ASP A 166 -14.67 -4.69 23.17
CA ASP A 166 -14.94 -5.66 22.11
C ASP A 166 -13.82 -5.79 21.06
N LEU A 167 -12.70 -5.06 21.20
CA LEU A 167 -11.51 -5.30 20.39
C LEU A 167 -10.73 -6.50 20.94
N PRO A 168 -10.62 -7.61 20.19
CA PRO A 168 -9.88 -8.79 20.65
C PRO A 168 -8.41 -8.48 20.93
N ALA A 169 -7.82 -9.17 21.90
CA ALA A 169 -6.46 -8.90 22.36
C ALA A 169 -5.41 -9.16 21.28
N GLU A 170 -5.65 -10.13 20.41
CA GLU A 170 -4.78 -10.51 19.28
C GLU A 170 -4.65 -9.42 18.21
N TYR A 171 -5.61 -8.47 18.15
CA TYR A 171 -5.55 -7.32 17.22
C TYR A 171 -5.08 -6.02 17.91
N ARG A 172 -4.63 -6.11 19.17
CA ARG A 172 -4.00 -5.00 19.90
C ARG A 172 -2.49 -5.06 19.71
N ILE A 173 -2.04 -4.50 18.60
CA ILE A 173 -0.61 -4.49 18.21
C ILE A 173 0.22 -3.87 19.34
N PRO A 174 1.31 -4.51 19.81
CA PRO A 174 2.22 -3.93 20.79
C PRO A 174 2.82 -2.61 20.31
N GLU A 175 3.08 -1.69 21.26
CA GLU A 175 3.64 -0.38 20.94
C GLU A 175 5.06 -0.48 20.42
N GLN A 176 5.29 0.01 19.19
CA GLN A 176 6.57 0.01 18.51
C GLN A 176 7.07 1.46 18.34
N ARG A 177 8.32 1.68 18.65
CA ARG A 177 9.06 2.92 18.38
C ARG A 177 9.49 2.93 16.91
N LEU A 178 9.39 4.09 16.26
CA LEU A 178 9.75 4.25 14.85
C LEU A 178 11.06 5.01 14.67
N VAL A 179 11.76 4.65 13.60
CA VAL A 179 12.89 5.39 13.04
C VAL A 179 12.62 5.61 11.56
N PHE A 180 12.71 6.86 11.11
CA PHE A 180 12.46 7.24 9.73
C PHE A 180 13.74 7.50 8.96
N SER A 181 13.73 7.18 7.67
CA SER A 181 14.76 7.57 6.73
C SER A 181 14.16 7.90 5.36
N ALA A 182 14.79 8.83 4.63
CA ALA A 182 14.35 9.13 3.26
C ALA A 182 15.02 8.17 2.28
N ARG A 183 14.24 7.63 1.34
CA ARG A 183 14.72 6.76 0.25
C ARG A 183 14.15 7.25 -1.08
N ARG A 184 14.92 7.18 -2.16
CA ARG A 184 14.43 7.35 -3.52
C ARG A 184 14.04 5.99 -4.09
N GLU A 185 12.95 5.95 -4.81
CA GLU A 185 12.38 4.75 -5.40
C GLU A 185 12.00 5.00 -6.85
N LEU A 186 12.06 3.94 -7.63
CA LEU A 186 11.48 3.82 -8.96
C LEU A 186 10.26 2.89 -8.90
N PRO A 187 9.28 3.01 -9.81
CA PRO A 187 8.15 2.10 -9.86
C PRO A 187 8.62 0.66 -10.08
N ASP A 188 7.73 -0.30 -9.89
CA ASP A 188 7.98 -1.65 -10.39
C ASP A 188 7.89 -1.70 -11.93
N TRP A 189 8.22 -2.85 -12.51
CA TRP A 189 8.20 -3.03 -13.96
C TRP A 189 6.82 -2.78 -14.58
N GLU A 190 5.74 -3.24 -13.96
CA GLU A 190 4.39 -3.13 -14.54
C GLU A 190 3.91 -1.67 -14.61
N GLU A 191 4.14 -0.90 -13.54
CA GLU A 191 3.83 0.52 -13.52
C GLU A 191 4.72 1.29 -14.50
N TYR A 192 6.02 0.96 -14.59
CA TYR A 192 6.97 1.55 -15.51
C TYR A 192 6.58 1.30 -16.98
N ALA A 193 6.33 0.04 -17.33
CA ALA A 193 6.03 -0.37 -18.71
C ALA A 193 4.68 0.14 -19.21
N ARG A 194 3.72 0.36 -18.32
CA ARG A 194 2.39 0.87 -18.66
C ARG A 194 2.42 2.23 -19.36
N GLU A 195 3.38 3.08 -19.04
CA GLU A 195 3.53 4.39 -19.66
C GLU A 195 4.22 4.35 -21.03
N GLY A 196 4.41 3.16 -21.61
CA GLY A 196 5.05 2.98 -22.92
C GLY A 196 6.54 3.33 -22.93
N ARG A 197 7.16 3.36 -21.76
CA ARG A 197 8.60 3.58 -21.59
C ARG A 197 9.36 2.35 -22.04
N ALA A 198 10.45 2.53 -22.75
CA ALA A 198 11.10 1.46 -23.48
C ALA A 198 12.47 1.10 -22.92
N ILE A 199 12.50 0.41 -21.79
CA ILE A 199 13.56 -0.56 -21.56
C ILE A 199 13.02 -1.91 -22.01
N GLY A 200 13.83 -2.75 -22.63
CA GLY A 200 13.42 -3.94 -23.39
C GLY A 200 12.53 -4.93 -22.63
N ASP A 201 12.89 -5.28 -21.38
CA ASP A 201 12.14 -6.20 -20.54
C ASP A 201 12.38 -5.92 -19.05
N TRP A 202 11.74 -6.69 -18.17
CA TRP A 202 11.82 -6.52 -16.73
C TRP A 202 13.23 -6.77 -16.17
N GLU A 203 14.02 -7.70 -16.74
CA GLU A 203 15.39 -8.00 -16.27
C GLU A 203 16.32 -6.82 -16.57
N GLU A 204 16.23 -6.24 -17.79
CA GLU A 204 16.98 -5.05 -18.16
C GLU A 204 16.59 -3.83 -17.29
N TYR A 205 15.30 -3.71 -16.98
CA TYR A 205 14.79 -2.65 -16.10
C TYR A 205 15.35 -2.78 -14.69
N ASP A 206 15.28 -3.95 -14.08
CA ASP A 206 15.75 -4.19 -12.72
C ASP A 206 17.28 -4.02 -12.61
N ASP A 207 18.02 -4.45 -13.61
CA ASP A 207 19.45 -4.19 -13.71
C ASP A 207 19.77 -2.68 -13.83
N ALA A 208 18.97 -1.94 -14.59
CA ALA A 208 19.15 -0.50 -14.76
C ALA A 208 18.80 0.26 -13.47
N ARG A 209 17.67 -0.07 -12.81
CA ARG A 209 17.28 0.58 -11.54
C ARG A 209 18.26 0.26 -10.41
N ALA A 210 18.82 -0.94 -10.37
CA ALA A 210 19.85 -1.29 -9.39
C ALA A 210 21.13 -0.45 -9.60
N ARG A 211 21.56 -0.27 -10.86
CA ARG A 211 22.70 0.61 -11.20
C ARG A 211 22.42 2.09 -10.92
N PHE A 212 21.16 2.51 -11.02
CA PHE A 212 20.72 3.86 -10.66
C PHE A 212 20.68 4.09 -9.14
N GLY A 213 20.75 3.00 -8.33
CA GLY A 213 20.72 3.06 -6.88
C GLY A 213 19.32 2.87 -6.26
N CYS A 214 18.37 2.37 -7.06
CA CYS A 214 17.01 2.05 -6.64
C CYS A 214 16.69 0.57 -6.94
N PRO A 215 17.38 -0.40 -6.34
CA PRO A 215 17.16 -1.82 -6.63
C PRO A 215 15.72 -2.24 -6.28
N PRO A 216 15.19 -3.31 -6.93
CA PRO A 216 13.91 -3.88 -6.55
C PRO A 216 13.94 -4.38 -5.09
N THR A 217 12.78 -4.43 -4.48
CA THR A 217 12.61 -5.02 -3.14
C THR A 217 12.44 -6.53 -3.26
N GLU A 218 13.28 -7.29 -2.56
CA GLU A 218 13.24 -8.78 -2.61
C GLU A 218 12.12 -9.33 -1.71
N GLU A 219 11.87 -8.71 -0.56
CA GLU A 219 10.90 -9.12 0.44
C GLU A 219 9.92 -7.97 0.75
N PRO A 220 8.89 -7.77 -0.09
CA PRO A 220 7.92 -6.67 0.09
C PRO A 220 7.18 -6.71 1.42
N ASP A 221 6.89 -7.91 1.93
CA ASP A 221 6.19 -8.15 3.20
C ASP A 221 6.97 -7.72 4.45
N GLY A 222 8.26 -7.46 4.32
CA GLY A 222 9.10 -6.85 5.36
C GLY A 222 9.18 -5.31 5.28
N VAL A 223 8.55 -4.67 4.30
CA VAL A 223 8.70 -3.22 4.06
C VAL A 223 7.58 -2.41 4.70
N HIS A 224 7.97 -1.37 5.43
CA HIS A 224 7.06 -0.36 5.98
C HIS A 224 7.49 1.02 5.52
N LYS A 225 6.58 1.79 4.93
CA LYS A 225 6.90 3.13 4.42
C LYS A 225 5.68 4.01 4.21
N LEU A 226 5.89 5.31 4.25
CA LEU A 226 4.96 6.31 3.75
C LEU A 226 5.43 6.79 2.39
N LEU A 227 4.49 7.04 1.48
CA LEU A 227 4.75 7.57 0.13
C LEU A 227 5.62 6.65 -0.75
N GLY A 228 6.17 7.20 -1.83
CA GLY A 228 6.94 6.43 -2.81
C GLY A 228 6.08 5.64 -3.77
N TYR A 229 6.61 4.52 -4.21
CA TYR A 229 5.93 3.49 -5.00
C TYR A 229 5.60 2.29 -4.13
N ALA A 230 4.55 1.53 -4.43
CA ALA A 230 4.31 0.27 -3.74
C ALA A 230 5.37 -0.77 -4.11
N ASP A 231 5.80 -1.57 -3.13
CA ASP A 231 6.50 -2.82 -3.41
C ASP A 231 5.42 -3.89 -3.64
N VAL A 232 5.12 -4.13 -4.92
CA VAL A 232 3.97 -4.94 -5.35
C VAL A 232 4.26 -6.43 -5.15
N ILE A 233 3.27 -7.19 -4.65
CA ILE A 233 3.38 -8.65 -4.47
C ILE A 233 2.67 -9.39 -5.60
N GLN A 234 1.53 -8.88 -6.07
CA GLN A 234 0.72 -9.52 -7.10
C GLN A 234 0.68 -8.69 -8.39
N ASP A 235 -0.15 -7.63 -8.39
CA ASP A 235 -0.37 -6.75 -9.53
C ASP A 235 -0.41 -5.28 -9.08
N GLU A 236 -0.22 -4.35 -10.01
CA GLU A 236 -0.32 -2.92 -9.71
C GLU A 236 -1.74 -2.53 -9.31
N MET A 237 -1.87 -1.72 -8.26
CA MET A 237 -3.13 -1.50 -7.53
C MET A 237 -3.87 -0.20 -7.87
N THR A 238 -3.28 0.74 -8.61
CA THR A 238 -3.95 2.05 -8.81
C THR A 238 -5.21 1.97 -9.68
N GLU A 239 -5.22 1.06 -10.70
CA GLU A 239 -6.42 0.78 -11.47
C GLU A 239 -7.50 0.10 -10.63
N GLU A 240 -7.11 -0.74 -9.67
CA GLU A 240 -8.04 -1.38 -8.73
C GLU A 240 -8.65 -0.35 -7.79
N CYS A 241 -7.83 0.55 -7.22
CA CYS A 241 -8.30 1.67 -6.40
C CYS A 241 -9.34 2.50 -7.14
N GLU A 242 -9.09 2.83 -8.42
CA GLU A 242 -10.03 3.59 -9.24
C GLU A 242 -11.31 2.81 -9.51
N THR A 243 -11.20 1.53 -9.84
CA THR A 243 -12.33 0.64 -10.14
C THR A 243 -13.27 0.51 -8.95
N VAL A 244 -12.72 0.21 -7.76
CA VAL A 244 -13.49 0.10 -6.52
C VAL A 244 -14.08 1.44 -6.09
N ALA A 245 -13.35 2.55 -6.32
CA ALA A 245 -13.85 3.88 -6.02
C ALA A 245 -15.13 4.23 -6.81
N ARG A 246 -15.32 3.63 -8.00
CA ARG A 246 -16.52 3.75 -8.83
C ARG A 246 -17.66 2.81 -8.41
N GLY A 247 -17.46 1.98 -7.40
CA GLY A 247 -18.43 0.99 -6.97
C GLY A 247 -18.42 -0.29 -7.80
N ILE A 248 -17.33 -0.57 -8.53
CA ILE A 248 -17.16 -1.76 -9.37
C ILE A 248 -16.28 -2.75 -8.62
N TYR A 249 -16.68 -4.01 -8.56
CA TYR A 249 -15.90 -5.10 -7.99
C TYR A 249 -14.68 -5.42 -8.88
N CYS A 250 -13.49 -5.53 -8.29
CA CYS A 250 -12.23 -5.75 -9.04
C CYS A 250 -11.93 -7.20 -9.38
N GLY A 251 -12.70 -8.17 -8.89
CA GLY A 251 -12.53 -9.59 -9.21
C GLY A 251 -12.86 -9.90 -10.67
N ASP A 252 -13.62 -10.98 -10.90
CA ASP A 252 -13.90 -11.49 -12.25
C ASP A 252 -14.66 -10.52 -13.19
N VAL A 253 -15.26 -9.44 -12.66
CA VAL A 253 -16.15 -8.51 -13.40
C VAL A 253 -15.40 -7.48 -14.25
N ARG A 254 -14.07 -7.29 -14.07
CA ARG A 254 -13.29 -6.36 -14.95
C ARG A 254 -13.33 -6.77 -16.44
N SER A 255 -13.64 -8.03 -16.73
CA SER A 255 -13.80 -8.52 -18.10
C SER A 255 -14.97 -7.88 -18.85
N ASP A 256 -16.02 -7.43 -18.14
CA ASP A 256 -17.27 -6.94 -18.71
C ASP A 256 -17.25 -5.43 -19.03
N LEU A 257 -16.19 -4.73 -18.60
CA LEU A 257 -16.01 -3.31 -18.92
C LEU A 257 -15.66 -3.10 -20.39
N SER A 258 -16.30 -2.10 -21.01
CA SER A 258 -15.95 -1.65 -22.36
C SER A 258 -14.52 -1.10 -22.43
N ALA A 259 -13.94 -1.06 -23.63
CA ALA A 259 -12.61 -0.48 -23.83
C ALA A 259 -12.54 0.99 -23.34
N ALA A 260 -13.59 1.79 -23.61
CA ALA A 260 -13.64 3.19 -23.19
C ALA A 260 -13.68 3.33 -21.64
N GLU A 261 -14.37 2.44 -20.93
CA GLU A 261 -14.37 2.44 -19.46
C GLU A 261 -13.01 2.05 -18.91
N LYS A 262 -12.34 1.06 -19.50
CA LYS A 262 -10.98 0.66 -19.12
C LYS A 262 -9.98 1.79 -19.34
N ASP A 263 -10.06 2.48 -20.48
CA ASP A 263 -9.19 3.62 -20.79
C ASP A 263 -9.42 4.79 -19.81
N ASP A 264 -10.69 5.08 -19.43
CA ASP A 264 -11.00 6.13 -18.45
C ASP A 264 -10.56 5.74 -17.03
N ILE A 265 -10.67 4.46 -16.64
CA ILE A 265 -10.12 3.96 -15.36
C ILE A 265 -8.59 4.15 -15.35
N ARG A 266 -7.89 3.72 -16.39
CA ARG A 266 -6.44 3.85 -16.50
C ARG A 266 -5.97 5.30 -16.41
N ALA A 267 -6.61 6.21 -17.14
CA ALA A 267 -6.28 7.63 -17.11
C ALA A 267 -6.47 8.27 -15.72
N ARG A 268 -7.43 7.79 -14.93
CA ARG A 268 -7.67 8.30 -13.56
C ARG A 268 -6.89 7.55 -12.49
N ALA A 269 -6.41 6.36 -12.80
CA ALA A 269 -5.55 5.59 -11.91
C ALA A 269 -4.24 6.35 -11.57
N GLU A 270 -3.75 7.17 -12.50
CA GLU A 270 -2.58 8.02 -12.31
C GLU A 270 -2.71 9.04 -11.16
N ASP A 271 -3.94 9.40 -10.76
CA ASP A 271 -4.16 10.32 -9.63
C ASP A 271 -3.98 9.64 -8.26
N TRP A 272 -3.99 8.31 -8.21
CA TRP A 272 -3.74 7.58 -6.96
C TRP A 272 -2.26 7.54 -6.60
N THR A 273 -1.98 7.68 -5.32
CA THR A 273 -0.62 7.61 -4.78
C THR A 273 -0.62 6.80 -3.48
N LEU A 274 0.44 6.06 -3.26
CA LEU A 274 0.65 5.36 -2.01
C LEU A 274 0.75 6.37 -0.86
N LEU A 275 -0.02 6.13 0.22
CA LEU A 275 0.06 6.89 1.46
C LEU A 275 0.83 6.13 2.53
N LEU A 276 0.53 4.83 2.69
CA LEU A 276 1.22 3.92 3.62
C LEU A 276 1.25 2.52 3.03
N GLN A 277 2.41 1.88 3.08
CA GLN A 277 2.59 0.44 2.96
C GLN A 277 2.99 -0.10 4.32
N LEU A 278 2.32 -1.16 4.76
CA LEU A 278 2.62 -1.82 6.02
C LEU A 278 2.69 -3.33 5.78
N GLY A 279 3.88 -3.89 5.86
CA GLY A 279 4.12 -5.31 5.79
C GLY A 279 3.79 -6.03 7.10
N THR A 280 4.13 -7.29 7.20
CA THR A 280 4.00 -8.10 8.41
C THR A 280 4.65 -7.41 9.60
N LEU A 281 3.95 -7.34 10.71
CA LEU A 281 4.45 -6.79 11.97
C LEU A 281 4.79 -7.94 12.91
N ALA A 282 6.04 -8.03 13.32
CA ALA A 282 6.49 -9.07 14.25
C ALA A 282 7.51 -8.52 15.26
N ASP A 283 7.44 -9.04 16.48
CA ASP A 283 8.49 -8.93 17.48
C ASP A 283 8.62 -10.27 18.23
N ASP A 284 9.36 -10.32 19.34
CA ASP A 284 9.64 -11.57 20.04
C ASP A 284 8.37 -12.33 20.51
N ASP A 285 7.29 -11.62 20.79
CA ASP A 285 6.06 -12.17 21.39
C ASP A 285 4.79 -11.89 20.57
N PHE A 286 4.90 -11.27 19.40
CA PHE A 286 3.77 -10.85 18.59
C PHE A 286 4.06 -10.97 17.09
N GLU A 287 3.10 -11.48 16.35
CA GLU A 287 3.11 -11.49 14.89
C GLU A 287 1.71 -11.14 14.35
N LEU A 288 1.66 -10.22 13.42
CA LEU A 288 0.47 -9.92 12.63
C LEU A 288 0.84 -9.91 11.16
N MET A 289 0.52 -11.00 10.50
CA MET A 289 0.73 -11.23 9.09
C MET A 289 -0.52 -10.84 8.29
N TRP A 290 -0.34 -10.24 7.13
CA TRP A 290 -1.42 -9.89 6.22
C TRP A 290 -1.58 -11.00 5.17
N GLY A 291 -2.69 -11.75 5.23
CA GLY A 291 -2.85 -12.93 4.37
C GLY A 291 -1.75 -13.96 4.62
N ASP A 292 -1.01 -14.31 3.57
CA ASP A 292 0.17 -15.19 3.62
C ASP A 292 1.38 -14.39 3.10
N CYS A 293 2.27 -13.96 4.00
CA CYS A 293 3.43 -13.11 3.71
C CYS A 293 3.06 -11.86 2.89
N GLY A 294 2.10 -11.08 3.36
CA GLY A 294 1.53 -9.98 2.59
C GLY A 294 1.77 -8.59 3.17
N CYS A 295 1.22 -7.64 2.42
CA CYS A 295 1.20 -6.21 2.76
C CYS A 295 -0.21 -5.63 2.67
N ILE A 296 -0.47 -4.61 3.46
CA ILE A 296 -1.60 -3.70 3.26
C ILE A 296 -1.10 -2.35 2.77
N TYR A 297 -1.83 -1.82 1.80
CA TYR A 297 -1.49 -0.58 1.11
C TYR A 297 -2.65 0.39 1.25
N PHE A 298 -2.38 1.59 1.73
CA PHE A 298 -3.33 2.68 1.78
C PHE A 298 -3.03 3.64 0.65
N TYR A 299 -3.98 3.78 -0.28
CA TYR A 299 -3.89 4.70 -1.40
C TYR A 299 -4.83 5.88 -1.21
N ILE A 300 -4.39 7.05 -1.68
CA ILE A 300 -5.17 8.29 -1.67
C ILE A 300 -5.03 9.01 -3.00
N ARG A 301 -6.06 9.71 -3.46
CA ARG A 301 -5.92 10.60 -4.61
C ARG A 301 -5.06 11.80 -4.24
N ARG A 302 -4.19 12.22 -5.16
CA ARG A 302 -3.32 13.38 -4.94
C ARG A 302 -4.11 14.64 -4.60
N GLN A 303 -5.30 14.84 -5.18
CA GLN A 303 -6.15 15.96 -4.83
C GLN A 303 -6.69 15.85 -3.40
N ASP A 304 -7.21 14.69 -3.00
CA ASP A 304 -7.71 14.46 -1.65
C ASP A 304 -6.59 14.66 -0.59
N LEU A 305 -5.36 14.24 -0.91
CA LEU A 305 -4.21 14.47 -0.04
C LEU A 305 -3.89 15.96 0.12
N ARG A 306 -3.88 16.73 -0.98
CA ARG A 306 -3.69 18.19 -0.93
C ARG A 306 -4.78 18.88 -0.12
N ASP A 307 -6.01 18.43 -0.24
CA ASP A 307 -7.18 18.96 0.46
C ASP A 307 -7.32 18.42 1.89
N LYS A 308 -6.40 17.51 2.31
CA LYS A 308 -6.44 16.83 3.61
C LYS A 308 -7.70 16.01 3.82
N ASN A 309 -8.28 15.50 2.75
CA ASN A 309 -9.50 14.71 2.73
C ASN A 309 -9.15 13.21 2.82
N PHE A 310 -8.73 12.74 3.96
CA PHE A 310 -8.32 11.35 4.19
C PHE A 310 -9.49 10.36 4.24
N GLY A 311 -10.74 10.83 4.19
CA GLY A 311 -11.93 9.98 4.17
C GLY A 311 -12.11 9.14 2.90
N ASN A 312 -11.40 9.48 1.82
CA ASN A 312 -11.46 8.81 0.52
C ASN A 312 -10.32 7.81 0.28
N VAL A 313 -9.53 7.50 1.31
CA VAL A 313 -8.48 6.48 1.22
C VAL A 313 -9.05 5.13 0.81
N ARG A 314 -8.31 4.40 -0.01
CA ARG A 314 -8.56 3.00 -0.36
C ARG A 314 -7.50 2.13 0.26
N LEU A 315 -7.92 0.96 0.74
CA LEU A 315 -7.03 -0.09 1.18
C LEU A 315 -6.99 -1.18 0.12
N MET A 316 -5.80 -1.70 -0.14
CA MET A 316 -5.58 -2.95 -0.86
C MET A 316 -4.72 -3.86 0.01
N LEU A 317 -5.02 -5.17 0.02
CA LEU A 317 -4.20 -6.19 0.61
C LEU A 317 -3.69 -7.09 -0.51
N GLN A 318 -2.39 -7.36 -0.52
CA GLN A 318 -1.78 -8.37 -1.39
C GLN A 318 -0.95 -9.33 -0.55
N CYS A 319 -0.92 -10.59 -0.94
CA CYS A 319 -0.10 -11.63 -0.32
C CYS A 319 0.34 -12.66 -1.36
N THR A 320 1.24 -13.57 -1.00
CA THR A 320 1.77 -14.63 -1.88
C THR A 320 0.78 -15.78 -2.12
#